data_6b2835bf09c5c540a5c3d5b76e94acd7
#
_entry.id   6b2835bf09c5c540a5c3d5b76e94acd7
#
_cell.length_a   1.000
_cell.length_b   1.000
_cell.length_c   1.000
_cell.angle_alpha   90.00
_cell.angle_beta   90.00
_cell.angle_gamma   90.00
#
_symmetry.space_group_name_H-M   'P 1'
#
loop_
_entity.id
_entity.type
_entity.pdbx_description
1 polymer ?
#
loop_
_entity_poly.entity_id
_entity_poly.type
_entity_poly.pdbx_seq_one_letter_code
_entity_poly.pdbx_strand_id
1 'polypeptide(L)'
;ATHELETGNGVMVTGSHNPPEYNGLKIVLDGHAIYGDQILDLLKRIQENNFVIGNGHLSSTNISERYITRVQSDIKLARKMKITIDCGNGVAGMYAAEIFKSIGCDVRELFCNVDGTFPNHHPDPSKPENLWDLIKDVAEGESELGLAFDGDADRLGIVTKQGEIIYPDRLMMMFADDLLTRHKNAEIIYDVKCSRDLSHWIKERGGRPKMWKTGHSLIKAELKACN
;
A
#
# COMPACT_ATOMS: atom_id res chain seq x y z
N ALA A 1 -3.41 -3.98 -12.66
CA ALA A 1 -3.90 -5.05 -13.56
C ALA A 1 -5.16 -4.60 -14.30
N THR A 2 -6.26 -4.26 -13.61
CA THR A 2 -7.58 -3.95 -14.25
C THR A 2 -7.51 -2.82 -15.28
N HIS A 3 -6.70 -1.78 -15.04
CA HIS A 3 -6.47 -0.71 -16.01
C HIS A 3 -5.61 -1.18 -17.18
N GLU A 4 -4.52 -1.88 -16.91
CA GLU A 4 -3.57 -2.34 -17.94
C GLU A 4 -4.19 -3.40 -18.88
N LEU A 5 -5.07 -4.21 -18.35
CA LEU A 5 -5.77 -5.27 -19.10
C LEU A 5 -7.16 -4.83 -19.59
N GLU A 6 -7.54 -3.58 -19.34
CA GLU A 6 -8.82 -2.99 -19.74
C GLU A 6 -10.04 -3.82 -19.32
N THR A 7 -9.92 -4.56 -18.23
CA THR A 7 -11.01 -5.44 -17.76
C THR A 7 -12.09 -4.71 -16.97
N GLY A 8 -11.76 -3.56 -16.37
CA GLY A 8 -12.65 -2.81 -15.48
C GLY A 8 -13.03 -3.55 -14.18
N ASN A 9 -12.93 -4.88 -14.18
CA ASN A 9 -13.29 -5.75 -13.07
C ASN A 9 -12.10 -6.56 -12.60
N GLY A 10 -12.06 -6.86 -11.29
CA GLY A 10 -10.99 -7.66 -10.73
C GLY A 10 -11.28 -8.14 -9.32
N VAL A 11 -10.69 -9.28 -8.99
CA VAL A 11 -10.70 -9.82 -7.63
C VAL A 11 -9.26 -10.11 -7.23
N MET A 12 -8.83 -9.51 -6.11
CA MET A 12 -7.55 -9.80 -5.48
C MET A 12 -7.80 -10.71 -4.28
N VAL A 13 -7.13 -11.85 -4.26
CA VAL A 13 -7.18 -12.78 -3.13
C VAL A 13 -6.06 -12.42 -2.17
N THR A 14 -6.39 -12.02 -0.93
CA THR A 14 -5.41 -11.59 0.06
C THR A 14 -5.95 -11.64 1.47
N GLY A 15 -5.12 -12.10 2.42
CA GLY A 15 -5.31 -11.94 3.85
C GLY A 15 -4.70 -10.64 4.39
N SER A 16 -4.04 -9.83 3.53
CA SER A 16 -3.29 -8.63 3.91
C SER A 16 -2.26 -8.95 5.02
N HIS A 17 -2.40 -8.38 6.19
CA HIS A 17 -1.57 -8.58 7.39
C HIS A 17 -2.23 -9.50 8.43
N ASN A 18 -3.23 -10.27 8.06
CA ASN A 18 -3.83 -11.26 8.96
C ASN A 18 -2.93 -12.50 9.12
N PRO A 19 -3.13 -13.29 10.17
CA PRO A 19 -2.45 -14.59 10.33
C PRO A 19 -2.67 -15.51 9.12
N PRO A 20 -1.78 -16.50 8.90
CA PRO A 20 -1.78 -17.35 7.69
C PRO A 20 -3.08 -18.10 7.40
N GLU A 21 -3.86 -18.42 8.45
CA GLU A 21 -5.14 -19.10 8.34
C GLU A 21 -6.30 -18.24 7.82
N TYR A 22 -6.08 -16.92 7.69
CA TYR A 22 -7.07 -15.98 7.15
C TYR A 22 -6.87 -15.75 5.67
N ASN A 23 -7.98 -15.54 4.99
CA ASN A 23 -7.98 -15.11 3.60
C ASN A 23 -9.11 -14.11 3.36
N GLY A 24 -9.08 -13.41 2.23
CA GLY A 24 -10.07 -12.43 1.87
C GLY A 24 -10.07 -12.10 0.39
N LEU A 25 -11.05 -11.31 -0.01
CA LEU A 25 -11.23 -10.87 -1.38
C LEU A 25 -11.39 -9.35 -1.41
N LYS A 26 -10.54 -8.65 -2.16
CA LYS A 26 -10.74 -7.24 -2.51
C LYS A 26 -11.32 -7.22 -3.93
N ILE A 27 -12.53 -6.67 -4.11
CA ILE A 27 -13.28 -6.77 -5.36
C ILE A 27 -13.46 -5.39 -5.97
N VAL A 28 -13.20 -5.29 -7.27
CA VAL A 28 -13.44 -4.10 -8.09
C VAL A 28 -14.45 -4.48 -9.17
N LEU A 29 -15.55 -3.72 -9.29
CA LEU A 29 -16.53 -3.83 -10.35
C LEU A 29 -16.66 -2.49 -11.06
N ASP A 30 -16.53 -2.51 -12.38
CA ASP A 30 -16.60 -1.31 -13.23
C ASP A 30 -15.71 -0.16 -12.72
N GLY A 31 -14.45 -0.50 -12.37
CA GLY A 31 -13.47 0.43 -11.82
C GLY A 31 -13.76 0.94 -10.40
N HIS A 32 -14.74 0.37 -9.68
CA HIS A 32 -15.11 0.75 -8.33
C HIS A 32 -14.88 -0.39 -7.33
N ALA A 33 -14.16 -0.10 -6.24
CA ALA A 33 -14.05 -1.05 -5.14
C ALA A 33 -15.41 -1.19 -4.46
N ILE A 34 -15.94 -2.41 -4.35
CA ILE A 34 -17.21 -2.68 -3.68
C ILE A 34 -17.02 -2.82 -2.16
N TYR A 35 -18.02 -2.38 -1.39
CA TYR A 35 -18.04 -2.46 0.07
C TYR A 35 -19.48 -2.39 0.61
N GLY A 36 -19.63 -2.66 1.92
CA GLY A 36 -20.93 -2.53 2.62
C GLY A 36 -22.03 -3.38 1.98
N ASP A 37 -23.13 -2.76 1.63
CA ASP A 37 -24.33 -3.44 1.10
C ASP A 37 -24.06 -4.22 -0.18
N GLN A 38 -23.14 -3.76 -1.02
CA GLN A 38 -22.74 -4.49 -2.24
C GLN A 38 -22.11 -5.86 -1.93
N ILE A 39 -21.38 -5.98 -0.82
CA ILE A 39 -20.85 -7.28 -0.35
C ILE A 39 -21.99 -8.14 0.20
N LEU A 40 -22.96 -7.55 0.92
CA LEU A 40 -24.15 -8.26 1.40
C LEU A 40 -25.03 -8.76 0.24
N ASP A 41 -25.12 -8.04 -0.85
CA ASP A 41 -25.82 -8.49 -2.07
C ASP A 41 -25.14 -9.73 -2.68
N LEU A 42 -23.80 -9.80 -2.66
CA LEU A 42 -23.09 -11.01 -3.08
C LEU A 42 -23.39 -12.20 -2.16
N LEU A 43 -23.40 -11.98 -0.85
CA LEU A 43 -23.77 -13.00 0.13
C LEU A 43 -25.20 -13.53 -0.14
N LYS A 44 -26.16 -12.63 -0.34
CA LYS A 44 -27.54 -12.98 -0.65
C LYS A 44 -27.64 -13.84 -1.93
N ARG A 45 -26.96 -13.46 -3.01
CA ARG A 45 -26.89 -14.24 -4.24
C ARG A 45 -26.35 -15.64 -4.03
N ILE A 46 -25.31 -15.78 -3.21
CA ILE A 46 -24.73 -17.08 -2.86
C ILE A 46 -25.74 -17.94 -2.09
N GLN A 47 -26.41 -17.36 -1.09
CA GLN A 47 -27.41 -18.05 -0.28
C GLN A 47 -28.63 -18.51 -1.10
N GLU A 48 -29.05 -17.73 -2.08
CA GLU A 48 -30.18 -18.00 -2.98
C GLU A 48 -29.80 -18.87 -4.19
N ASN A 49 -28.52 -19.30 -4.30
CA ASN A 49 -27.98 -19.98 -5.48
C ASN A 49 -28.27 -19.22 -6.81
N ASN A 50 -28.30 -17.90 -6.74
CA ASN A 50 -28.57 -17.03 -7.88
C ASN A 50 -27.28 -16.75 -8.66
N PHE A 51 -26.82 -17.75 -9.43
CA PHE A 51 -25.64 -17.68 -10.26
C PHE A 51 -25.98 -17.56 -11.74
N VAL A 52 -25.18 -16.78 -12.46
CA VAL A 52 -25.19 -16.77 -13.91
C VAL A 52 -24.50 -18.03 -14.41
N ILE A 53 -25.20 -18.81 -15.24
CA ILE A 53 -24.65 -20.02 -15.86
C ILE A 53 -24.26 -19.68 -17.30
N GLY A 54 -23.08 -20.07 -17.72
CA GLY A 54 -22.56 -19.83 -19.07
C GLY A 54 -21.22 -20.52 -19.32
N ASN A 55 -20.74 -20.43 -20.54
CA ASN A 55 -19.45 -20.90 -20.94
C ASN A 55 -18.47 -19.71 -20.90
N GLY A 56 -17.33 -19.86 -20.19
CA GLY A 56 -16.29 -18.89 -20.10
C GLY A 56 -14.97 -19.41 -20.68
N HIS A 57 -14.05 -18.49 -20.95
CA HIS A 57 -12.67 -18.81 -21.31
C HIS A 57 -11.73 -18.29 -20.21
N LEU A 58 -10.83 -19.16 -19.75
CA LEU A 58 -9.77 -18.80 -18.80
C LEU A 58 -8.47 -18.60 -19.55
N SER A 59 -7.84 -17.44 -19.33
CA SER A 59 -6.47 -17.17 -19.80
C SER A 59 -5.62 -16.65 -18.64
N SER A 60 -4.33 -16.81 -18.77
CA SER A 60 -3.35 -16.30 -17.79
C SER A 60 -2.36 -15.38 -18.48
N THR A 61 -2.04 -14.27 -17.82
CA THR A 61 -1.01 -13.34 -18.32
C THR A 61 -0.18 -12.80 -17.15
N ASN A 62 1.11 -12.56 -17.42
CA ASN A 62 2.01 -11.91 -16.46
C ASN A 62 2.13 -10.43 -16.82
N ILE A 63 1.87 -9.55 -15.85
CA ILE A 63 1.98 -8.10 -16.02
C ILE A 63 3.14 -7.49 -15.24
N SER A 64 4.01 -8.29 -14.62
CA SER A 64 5.07 -7.83 -13.72
C SER A 64 6.00 -6.81 -14.38
N GLU A 65 6.50 -7.12 -15.58
CA GLU A 65 7.38 -6.22 -16.32
C GLU A 65 6.69 -4.89 -16.67
N ARG A 66 5.42 -4.93 -17.06
CA ARG A 66 4.65 -3.72 -17.34
C ARG A 66 4.46 -2.86 -16.08
N TYR A 67 4.22 -3.51 -14.94
CA TYR A 67 4.09 -2.83 -13.66
C TYR A 67 5.41 -2.16 -13.25
N ILE A 68 6.52 -2.88 -13.30
CA ILE A 68 7.85 -2.36 -12.96
C ILE A 68 8.21 -1.18 -13.90
N THR A 69 8.03 -1.35 -15.21
CA THR A 69 8.27 -0.30 -16.21
C THR A 69 7.43 0.95 -15.93
N ARG A 70 6.16 0.76 -15.57
CA ARG A 70 5.27 1.87 -15.21
C ARG A 70 5.79 2.64 -14.01
N VAL A 71 6.16 1.96 -12.92
CA VAL A 71 6.74 2.60 -11.72
C VAL A 71 8.04 3.34 -12.08
N GLN A 72 8.92 2.68 -12.81
CA GLN A 72 10.21 3.25 -13.25
C GLN A 72 10.04 4.51 -14.11
N SER A 73 9.01 4.56 -14.96
CA SER A 73 8.73 5.72 -15.80
C SER A 73 8.21 6.93 -15.02
N ASP A 74 7.55 6.71 -13.91
CA ASP A 74 6.94 7.76 -13.10
C ASP A 74 7.87 8.34 -12.02
N ILE A 75 8.89 7.56 -11.61
CA ILE A 75 9.74 7.92 -10.46
C ILE A 75 11.17 8.19 -10.90
N LYS A 76 11.66 9.38 -10.56
CA LYS A 76 13.05 9.76 -10.75
C LYS A 76 13.65 10.26 -9.45
N LEU A 77 14.60 9.52 -8.92
CA LEU A 77 15.31 9.92 -7.70
C LEU A 77 16.30 11.05 -8.01
N ALA A 78 16.42 12.00 -7.10
CA ALA A 78 17.40 13.09 -7.21
C ALA A 78 18.84 12.58 -7.06
N ARG A 79 19.04 11.47 -6.33
CA ARG A 79 20.34 10.82 -6.13
C ARG A 79 20.16 9.33 -5.85
N LYS A 80 21.24 8.58 -5.95
CA LYS A 80 21.27 7.20 -5.45
C LYS A 80 21.08 7.18 -3.93
N MET A 81 20.37 6.17 -3.44
CA MET A 81 20.16 5.93 -2.02
C MET A 81 20.48 4.48 -1.68
N LYS A 82 21.07 4.26 -0.51
CA LYS A 82 21.20 2.92 0.08
C LYS A 82 20.01 2.69 0.99
N ILE A 83 19.23 1.67 0.73
CA ILE A 83 18.02 1.34 1.49
C ILE A 83 18.02 -0.12 1.91
N THR A 84 17.41 -0.39 3.06
CA THR A 84 17.04 -1.76 3.43
C THR A 84 15.53 -1.91 3.25
N ILE A 85 15.11 -2.96 2.57
CA ILE A 85 13.71 -3.34 2.47
C ILE A 85 13.45 -4.58 3.31
N ASP A 86 12.33 -4.57 4.03
CA ASP A 86 11.81 -5.71 4.80
C ASP A 86 10.44 -6.08 4.24
N CYS A 87 10.37 -7.27 3.63
CA CYS A 87 9.14 -7.77 3.03
C CYS A 87 8.34 -8.69 3.96
N GLY A 88 8.84 -8.98 5.17
CA GLY A 88 8.16 -9.85 6.16
C GLY A 88 7.70 -11.19 5.57
N ASN A 89 8.42 -11.74 4.58
CA ASN A 89 8.03 -12.90 3.78
C ASN A 89 6.72 -12.73 2.98
N GLY A 90 6.21 -11.50 2.85
CA GLY A 90 5.03 -11.16 2.06
C GLY A 90 5.33 -11.01 0.57
N VAL A 91 4.30 -10.72 -0.23
CA VAL A 91 4.38 -10.68 -1.70
C VAL A 91 5.24 -9.52 -2.23
N ALA A 92 5.54 -8.50 -1.41
CA ALA A 92 6.52 -7.46 -1.75
C ALA A 92 7.87 -8.06 -2.17
N GLY A 93 8.27 -9.20 -1.60
CA GLY A 93 9.51 -9.89 -1.94
C GLY A 93 9.65 -10.28 -3.41
N MET A 94 8.54 -10.39 -4.13
CA MET A 94 8.57 -10.69 -5.58
C MET A 94 9.03 -9.50 -6.43
N TYR A 95 8.83 -8.26 -5.97
CA TYR A 95 8.94 -7.09 -6.84
C TYR A 95 9.70 -5.92 -6.22
N ALA A 96 9.67 -5.74 -4.90
CA ALA A 96 10.16 -4.53 -4.26
C ALA A 96 11.66 -4.29 -4.56
N ALA A 97 12.49 -5.32 -4.42
CA ALA A 97 13.92 -5.19 -4.68
C ALA A 97 14.21 -4.76 -6.13
N GLU A 98 13.55 -5.38 -7.10
CA GLU A 98 13.71 -5.05 -8.52
C GLU A 98 13.24 -3.60 -8.81
N ILE A 99 12.08 -3.20 -8.28
CA ILE A 99 11.55 -1.85 -8.45
C ILE A 99 12.54 -0.82 -7.90
N PHE A 100 13.01 -0.96 -6.66
CA PHE A 100 13.91 0.02 -6.07
C PHE A 100 15.29 0.05 -6.75
N LYS A 101 15.83 -1.11 -7.17
CA LYS A 101 17.06 -1.17 -7.98
C LYS A 101 16.87 -0.49 -9.33
N SER A 102 15.73 -0.68 -9.98
CA SER A 102 15.43 -0.09 -11.30
C SER A 102 15.37 1.44 -11.30
N ILE A 103 14.98 2.05 -10.17
CA ILE A 103 14.98 3.51 -9.99
C ILE A 103 16.29 4.07 -9.41
N GLY A 104 17.31 3.21 -9.21
CA GLY A 104 18.67 3.62 -8.85
C GLY A 104 19.04 3.47 -7.37
N CYS A 105 18.27 2.76 -6.56
CA CYS A 105 18.66 2.44 -5.19
C CYS A 105 19.68 1.30 -5.14
N ASP A 106 20.57 1.34 -4.14
CA ASP A 106 21.32 0.20 -3.65
C ASP A 106 20.48 -0.46 -2.56
N VAL A 107 20.05 -1.71 -2.78
CA VAL A 107 19.00 -2.37 -1.99
C VAL A 107 19.58 -3.53 -1.21
N ARG A 108 19.48 -3.47 0.11
CA ARG A 108 19.65 -4.59 1.04
C ARG A 108 18.28 -5.21 1.34
N GLU A 109 18.20 -6.52 1.31
CA GLU A 109 16.95 -7.28 1.38
C GLU A 109 16.85 -8.06 2.69
N LEU A 110 15.75 -7.87 3.44
CA LEU A 110 15.37 -8.66 4.60
C LEU A 110 14.05 -9.39 4.29
N PHE A 111 14.01 -10.68 4.57
CA PHE A 111 12.82 -11.53 4.51
C PHE A 111 12.03 -11.42 3.20
N CYS A 112 12.74 -11.31 2.05
CA CYS A 112 12.13 -11.16 0.73
C CYS A 112 11.75 -12.49 0.06
N ASN A 113 12.07 -13.65 0.65
CA ASN A 113 11.53 -14.92 0.18
C ASN A 113 10.07 -15.05 0.59
N VAL A 114 9.15 -15.15 -0.39
CA VAL A 114 7.71 -15.26 -0.12
C VAL A 114 7.40 -16.59 0.58
N ASP A 115 6.86 -16.50 1.79
CA ASP A 115 6.44 -17.64 2.59
C ASP A 115 5.21 -17.25 3.44
N GLY A 116 4.05 -17.81 3.09
CA GLY A 116 2.78 -17.51 3.77
C GLY A 116 2.70 -17.98 5.22
N THR A 117 3.73 -18.65 5.76
CA THR A 117 3.83 -19.00 7.19
C THR A 117 4.47 -17.87 8.01
N PHE A 118 5.08 -16.88 7.35
CA PHE A 118 5.73 -15.71 7.98
C PHE A 118 6.75 -16.08 9.07
N PRO A 119 7.79 -16.87 8.74
CA PRO A 119 8.65 -17.52 9.74
C PRO A 119 9.55 -16.56 10.54
N ASN A 120 9.75 -15.32 10.10
CA ASN A 120 10.63 -14.37 10.76
C ASN A 120 9.87 -13.44 11.70
N HIS A 121 8.91 -12.70 11.19
CA HIS A 121 7.99 -11.87 11.96
C HIS A 121 6.67 -11.70 11.20
N HIS A 122 5.65 -11.28 11.91
CA HIS A 122 4.36 -10.99 11.29
C HIS A 122 4.46 -9.77 10.36
N PRO A 123 3.96 -9.83 9.10
CA PRO A 123 4.10 -8.74 8.11
C PRO A 123 3.08 -7.62 8.35
N ASP A 124 3.21 -6.95 9.49
CA ASP A 124 2.41 -5.77 9.86
C ASP A 124 3.35 -4.65 10.34
N PRO A 125 3.72 -3.71 9.46
CA PRO A 125 4.64 -2.61 9.80
C PRO A 125 4.01 -1.57 10.74
N SER A 126 2.75 -1.68 11.10
CA SER A 126 2.11 -0.83 12.10
C SER A 126 2.52 -1.17 13.54
N LYS A 127 3.16 -2.33 13.73
CA LYS A 127 3.62 -2.85 15.01
C LYS A 127 5.13 -2.66 15.16
N PRO A 128 5.61 -1.88 16.13
CA PRO A 128 7.04 -1.64 16.32
C PRO A 128 7.87 -2.92 16.49
N GLU A 129 7.31 -3.94 17.14
CA GLU A 129 7.96 -5.24 17.32
C GLU A 129 8.31 -5.95 16.02
N ASN A 130 7.55 -5.73 14.95
CA ASN A 130 7.79 -6.29 13.63
C ASN A 130 8.85 -5.52 12.83
N LEU A 131 9.34 -4.40 13.34
CA LEU A 131 10.34 -3.55 12.70
C LEU A 131 11.74 -3.68 13.33
N TRP A 132 11.92 -4.49 14.35
CA TRP A 132 13.17 -4.54 15.10
C TRP A 132 14.38 -4.96 14.26
N ASP A 133 14.22 -5.96 13.41
CA ASP A 133 15.30 -6.40 12.52
C ASP A 133 15.66 -5.32 11.51
N LEU A 134 14.66 -4.64 10.94
CA LEU A 134 14.86 -3.50 10.04
C LEU A 134 15.54 -2.33 10.75
N ILE A 135 15.08 -1.98 11.97
CA ILE A 135 15.69 -0.90 12.78
C ILE A 135 17.15 -1.20 13.04
N LYS A 136 17.46 -2.43 13.49
CA LYS A 136 18.83 -2.86 13.75
C LYS A 136 19.69 -2.80 12.50
N ASP A 137 19.20 -3.35 11.39
CA ASP A 137 19.95 -3.41 10.14
C ASP A 137 20.27 -2.01 9.61
N VAL A 138 19.30 -1.07 9.65
CA VAL A 138 19.50 0.31 9.21
C VAL A 138 20.45 1.07 10.15
N ALA A 139 20.29 0.92 11.47
CA ALA A 139 21.11 1.64 12.46
C ALA A 139 22.58 1.22 12.41
N GLU A 140 22.84 -0.08 12.32
CA GLU A 140 24.20 -0.66 12.35
C GLU A 140 24.84 -0.76 10.96
N GLY A 141 24.03 -0.83 9.88
CA GLY A 141 24.49 -1.03 8.51
C GLY A 141 24.85 0.26 7.77
N GLU A 142 24.79 0.19 6.43
CA GLU A 142 25.09 1.34 5.55
C GLU A 142 23.85 2.00 4.96
N SER A 143 22.66 1.43 5.18
CA SER A 143 21.41 1.97 4.64
C SER A 143 21.04 3.30 5.31
N GLU A 144 20.55 4.22 4.49
CA GLU A 144 20.11 5.56 4.92
C GLU A 144 18.65 5.53 5.41
N LEU A 145 17.89 4.53 4.95
CA LEU A 145 16.46 4.39 5.18
C LEU A 145 16.06 2.91 5.16
N GLY A 146 15.13 2.55 6.04
CA GLY A 146 14.46 1.25 6.04
C GLY A 146 13.01 1.37 5.57
N LEU A 147 12.56 0.41 4.77
CA LEU A 147 11.21 0.32 4.23
C LEU A 147 10.64 -1.06 4.54
N ALA A 148 9.55 -1.13 5.32
CA ALA A 148 8.85 -2.37 5.64
C ALA A 148 7.49 -2.42 4.95
N PHE A 149 7.14 -3.59 4.41
CA PHE A 149 5.88 -3.83 3.72
C PHE A 149 5.00 -4.80 4.50
N ASP A 150 3.68 -4.63 4.41
CA ASP A 150 2.76 -5.64 4.91
C ASP A 150 2.59 -6.81 3.93
N GLY A 151 1.81 -7.82 4.33
CA GLY A 151 1.73 -9.09 3.60
C GLY A 151 1.32 -8.97 2.13
N ASP A 152 0.45 -8.03 1.77
CA ASP A 152 0.05 -7.74 0.39
C ASP A 152 0.62 -6.43 -0.19
N ALA A 153 1.56 -5.82 0.53
CA ALA A 153 2.34 -4.65 0.11
C ALA A 153 1.50 -3.38 -0.14
N ASP A 154 0.34 -3.24 0.51
CA ASP A 154 -0.46 -2.01 0.42
C ASP A 154 -0.18 -1.02 1.56
N ARG A 155 0.66 -1.41 2.54
CA ARG A 155 1.13 -0.56 3.65
C ARG A 155 2.64 -0.48 3.68
N LEU A 156 3.13 0.69 4.09
CA LEU A 156 4.54 1.01 4.19
C LEU A 156 4.87 1.51 5.60
N GLY A 157 5.83 0.86 6.25
CA GLY A 157 6.55 1.36 7.42
C GLY A 157 7.89 1.97 7.00
N ILE A 158 8.29 3.05 7.63
CA ILE A 158 9.55 3.74 7.34
C ILE A 158 10.37 3.85 8.61
N VAL A 159 11.65 3.51 8.50
CA VAL A 159 12.64 3.63 9.58
C VAL A 159 13.78 4.53 9.12
N THR A 160 14.11 5.54 9.92
CA THR A 160 15.25 6.45 9.65
C THR A 160 16.58 5.78 9.98
N LYS A 161 17.70 6.40 9.55
CA LYS A 161 19.07 5.98 9.91
C LYS A 161 19.32 5.90 11.42
N GLN A 162 18.61 6.70 12.20
CA GLN A 162 18.67 6.72 13.66
C GLN A 162 17.81 5.65 14.34
N GLY A 163 17.12 4.81 13.55
CA GLY A 163 16.21 3.79 14.05
C GLY A 163 14.82 4.32 14.46
N GLU A 164 14.48 5.55 14.09
CA GLU A 164 13.19 6.15 14.40
C GLU A 164 12.13 5.68 13.39
N ILE A 165 10.96 5.30 13.90
CA ILE A 165 9.80 4.92 13.07
C ILE A 165 9.06 6.18 12.64
N ILE A 166 8.88 6.38 11.34
CA ILE A 166 8.02 7.43 10.79
C ILE A 166 6.61 6.87 10.63
N TYR A 167 5.70 7.31 11.49
CA TYR A 167 4.30 6.89 11.44
C TYR A 167 3.56 7.47 10.21
N PRO A 168 2.52 6.76 9.69
CA PRO A 168 1.84 7.12 8.45
C PRO A 168 1.27 8.55 8.41
N ASP A 169 0.80 9.08 9.53
CA ASP A 169 0.31 10.47 9.62
C ASP A 169 1.44 11.51 9.49
N ARG A 170 2.64 11.19 9.98
CA ARG A 170 3.84 12.01 9.78
C ARG A 170 4.32 11.96 8.33
N LEU A 171 4.29 10.77 7.72
CA LEU A 171 4.57 10.62 6.30
C LEU A 171 3.56 11.41 5.46
N MET A 172 2.29 11.40 5.83
CA MET A 172 1.25 12.18 5.17
C MET A 172 1.50 13.69 5.25
N MET A 173 2.13 14.19 6.34
CA MET A 173 2.54 15.60 6.43
C MET A 173 3.57 15.94 5.33
N MET A 174 4.54 15.06 5.07
CA MET A 174 5.52 15.26 3.99
C MET A 174 4.85 15.29 2.61
N PHE A 175 3.93 14.35 2.35
CA PHE A 175 3.20 14.34 1.08
C PHE A 175 2.31 15.55 0.91
N ALA A 176 1.63 16.01 1.97
CA ALA A 176 0.82 17.22 1.94
C ALA A 176 1.67 18.45 1.66
N ASP A 177 2.86 18.53 2.24
CA ASP A 177 3.82 19.62 2.04
C ASP A 177 4.20 19.75 0.56
N ASP A 178 4.67 18.66 -0.04
CA ASP A 178 5.03 18.63 -1.47
C ASP A 178 3.82 18.93 -2.37
N LEU A 179 2.66 18.31 -2.10
CA LEU A 179 1.45 18.52 -2.89
C LEU A 179 1.01 19.99 -2.87
N LEU A 180 1.00 20.62 -1.70
CA LEU A 180 0.52 22.00 -1.52
C LEU A 180 1.46 23.05 -2.12
N THR A 181 2.71 22.70 -2.44
CA THR A 181 3.58 23.59 -3.24
C THR A 181 3.05 23.75 -4.66
N ARG A 182 2.48 22.68 -5.23
CA ARG A 182 1.99 22.60 -6.61
C ARG A 182 0.48 22.87 -6.74
N HIS A 183 -0.28 22.46 -5.73
CA HIS A 183 -1.75 22.58 -5.70
C HIS A 183 -2.21 23.35 -4.46
N LYS A 184 -2.09 24.67 -4.52
CA LYS A 184 -2.52 25.52 -3.41
C LYS A 184 -4.02 25.38 -3.15
N ASN A 185 -4.41 25.42 -1.87
CA ASN A 185 -5.78 25.23 -1.42
C ASN A 185 -6.40 23.87 -1.72
N ALA A 186 -5.56 22.83 -2.02
CA ALA A 186 -6.05 21.48 -2.20
C ALA A 186 -6.71 20.95 -0.91
N GLU A 187 -7.74 20.14 -1.07
CA GLU A 187 -8.34 19.39 0.03
C GLU A 187 -7.53 18.11 0.28
N ILE A 188 -7.12 17.93 1.53
CA ILE A 188 -6.37 16.74 1.97
C ILE A 188 -7.28 15.91 2.87
N ILE A 189 -7.73 14.76 2.36
CA ILE A 189 -8.58 13.81 3.08
C ILE A 189 -7.69 12.89 3.91
N TYR A 190 -8.00 12.73 5.19
CA TYR A 190 -7.25 11.88 6.11
C TYR A 190 -8.15 11.14 7.10
N ASP A 191 -7.65 10.03 7.61
CA ASP A 191 -8.34 9.14 8.56
C ASP A 191 -8.44 9.77 9.95
N VAL A 192 -9.56 9.55 10.62
CA VAL A 192 -9.81 10.00 12.02
C VAL A 192 -8.74 9.55 13.01
N LYS A 193 -7.96 8.50 12.71
CA LYS A 193 -6.87 8.00 13.56
C LYS A 193 -5.58 8.81 13.47
N CYS A 194 -5.47 9.73 12.51
CA CYS A 194 -4.30 10.59 12.39
C CYS A 194 -4.19 11.58 13.55
N SER A 195 -2.95 12.00 13.84
CA SER A 195 -2.68 13.06 14.82
C SER A 195 -3.42 14.36 14.48
N ARG A 196 -3.82 15.09 15.51
CA ARG A 196 -4.39 16.45 15.36
C ARG A 196 -3.42 17.42 14.68
N ASP A 197 -2.11 17.19 14.83
CA ASP A 197 -1.07 17.99 14.20
C ASP A 197 -1.18 18.01 12.68
N LEU A 198 -1.64 16.92 12.06
CA LEU A 198 -1.83 16.84 10.61
C LEU A 198 -2.80 17.91 10.09
N SER A 199 -3.91 18.14 10.81
CA SER A 199 -4.88 19.18 10.45
C SER A 199 -4.25 20.59 10.52
N HIS A 200 -3.48 20.87 11.58
CA HIS A 200 -2.78 22.15 11.72
C HIS A 200 -1.72 22.32 10.64
N TRP A 201 -0.92 21.29 10.40
CA TRP A 201 0.10 21.27 9.37
C TRP A 201 -0.42 21.59 7.98
N ILE A 202 -1.55 20.97 7.58
CA ILE A 202 -2.21 21.22 6.30
C ILE A 202 -2.68 22.68 6.19
N LYS A 203 -3.33 23.23 7.25
CA LYS A 203 -3.82 24.61 7.26
C LYS A 203 -2.70 25.63 7.15
N GLU A 204 -1.62 25.45 7.90
CA GLU A 204 -0.45 26.35 7.88
C GLU A 204 0.19 26.43 6.48
N ARG A 205 0.03 25.39 5.67
CA ARG A 205 0.55 25.31 4.29
C ARG A 205 -0.47 25.70 3.22
N GLY A 206 -1.62 26.25 3.66
CA GLY A 206 -2.66 26.75 2.77
C GLY A 206 -3.53 25.68 2.14
N GLY A 207 -3.57 24.47 2.72
CA GLY A 207 -4.47 23.39 2.31
C GLY A 207 -5.77 23.37 3.14
N ARG A 208 -6.73 22.55 2.72
CA ARG A 208 -7.99 22.31 3.42
C ARG A 208 -7.99 20.90 3.99
N PRO A 209 -7.83 20.72 5.32
CA PRO A 209 -7.88 19.40 5.93
C PRO A 209 -9.31 18.87 6.02
N LYS A 210 -9.55 17.64 5.57
CA LYS A 210 -10.85 16.97 5.66
C LYS A 210 -10.69 15.62 6.37
N MET A 211 -11.12 15.56 7.62
CA MET A 211 -11.15 14.31 8.37
C MET A 211 -12.31 13.42 7.89
N TRP A 212 -12.03 12.14 7.67
CA TRP A 212 -13.02 11.21 7.18
C TRP A 212 -13.02 9.88 7.95
N LYS A 213 -14.03 9.06 7.69
CA LYS A 213 -14.17 7.72 8.30
C LYS A 213 -13.03 6.81 7.89
N THR A 214 -12.58 5.97 8.80
CA THR A 214 -11.59 4.92 8.53
C THR A 214 -12.09 3.93 7.48
N GLY A 215 -11.23 3.59 6.54
CA GLY A 215 -11.46 2.58 5.50
C GLY A 215 -11.12 3.08 4.11
N HIS A 216 -10.22 2.34 3.44
CA HIS A 216 -9.73 2.75 2.11
C HIS A 216 -10.84 2.90 1.06
N SER A 217 -11.90 2.07 1.11
CA SER A 217 -13.04 2.16 0.20
C SER A 217 -13.85 3.44 0.46
N LEU A 218 -14.04 3.83 1.73
CA LEU A 218 -14.75 5.04 2.11
C LEU A 218 -13.98 6.31 1.72
N ILE A 219 -12.66 6.31 1.92
CA ILE A 219 -11.80 7.42 1.50
C ILE A 219 -11.77 7.54 -0.03
N LYS A 220 -11.68 6.42 -0.76
CA LYS A 220 -11.73 6.43 -2.22
C LYS A 220 -13.08 6.93 -2.77
N ALA A 221 -14.19 6.58 -2.13
CA ALA A 221 -15.51 7.08 -2.49
C ALA A 221 -15.58 8.60 -2.28
N GLU A 222 -15.07 9.09 -1.15
CA GLU A 222 -15.03 10.53 -0.86
C GLU A 222 -14.14 11.32 -1.81
N LEU A 223 -12.96 10.78 -2.16
CA LEU A 223 -12.08 11.38 -3.17
C LEU A 223 -12.80 11.57 -4.52
N LYS A 224 -13.61 10.60 -4.94
CA LYS A 224 -14.42 10.72 -6.17
C LYS A 224 -15.55 11.74 -6.04
N ALA A 225 -16.13 11.89 -4.86
CA ALA A 225 -17.23 12.83 -4.61
C ALA A 225 -16.75 14.30 -4.54
N CYS A 226 -15.47 14.52 -4.23
CA CYS A 226 -14.85 15.86 -4.13
C CYS A 226 -14.24 16.36 -5.46
N ASN A 227 -14.15 15.52 -6.48
CA ASN A 227 -13.74 15.85 -7.85
C ASN A 227 -15.00 16.04 -8.71
#